data_d385ddb2c0d36b713100218f6bc5adeb
#
_entry.id   d385ddb2c0d36b713100218f6bc5adeb
#
_cell.length_a   1.000
_cell.length_b   1.000
_cell.length_c   1.000
_cell.angle_alpha   90.00
_cell.angle_beta   90.00
_cell.angle_gamma   90.00
#
_symmetry.space_group_name_H-M   'P 1'
#
loop_
_entity.id
_entity.type
_entity.pdbx_description
1 polymer ?
#
loop_
_entity_poly.entity_id
_entity_poly.type
_entity_poly.pdbx_seq_one_letter_code
_entity_poly.pdbx_strand_id
1 'polypeptide(L)'
;MKKIKKTGRPEILINDEMIRRAEAYAAQGLTMPQIASVLGMSQTTLYDKKSKFSEFSEAIKRGKDKGIATITNALFNKARDGDNTAMIFYLKNQAGWQDRVEKETII
;
A
#
# COMPACT_ATOMS: atom_id res chain seq x y z
N MET A 1 -5.46 21.95 -32.03
CA MET A 1 -5.85 21.70 -31.73
C MET A 1 -5.86 20.97 -31.34
N LYS A 2 -5.71 21.05 -31.30
CA LYS A 2 -5.80 20.72 -30.88
C LYS A 2 -5.94 19.85 -30.24
N LYS A 3 -5.66 19.63 -29.98
CA LYS A 3 -5.93 19.04 -29.55
C LYS A 3 -6.36 18.47 -28.89
N ILE A 4 -6.42 18.77 -28.73
CA ILE A 4 -7.03 18.59 -28.25
C ILE A 4 -7.59 17.99 -27.91
N LYS A 5 -7.52 18.00 -27.90
CA LYS A 5 -8.21 17.70 -27.75
C LYS A 5 -8.70 17.01 -27.42
N LYS A 6 -8.51 16.67 -27.61
CA LYS A 6 -9.12 16.36 -27.29
C LYS A 6 -9.79 16.30 -26.46
N THR A 7 -9.82 15.94 -26.73
CA THR A 7 -10.57 16.15 -25.85
C THR A 7 -10.20 17.01 -24.74
N GLY A 8 -9.55 17.72 -24.64
CA GLY A 8 -9.32 18.76 -23.75
C GLY A 8 -8.57 18.48 -22.46
N ARG A 9 -8.53 17.29 -22.00
CA ARG A 9 -7.87 16.96 -20.76
C ARG A 9 -6.38 16.74 -21.01
N PRO A 10 -5.49 17.50 -20.33
CA PRO A 10 -4.06 17.28 -20.53
C PRO A 10 -3.61 15.94 -20.00
N GLU A 11 -2.59 15.40 -20.60
CA GLU A 11 -2.01 14.17 -20.11
C GLU A 11 -1.25 14.42 -18.83
N ILE A 12 -1.38 13.51 -17.87
CA ILE A 12 -0.68 13.62 -16.60
C ILE A 12 0.71 13.01 -16.79
N LEU A 13 1.72 13.83 -16.49
CA LEU A 13 3.11 13.38 -16.63
C LEU A 13 3.64 12.88 -15.31
N ILE A 14 4.38 11.78 -15.39
CA ILE A 14 5.02 11.22 -14.20
C ILE A 14 6.42 11.78 -14.12
N ASN A 15 6.70 12.53 -13.07
CA ASN A 15 8.02 13.09 -12.85
C ASN A 15 8.53 12.66 -11.49
N ASP A 16 9.77 13.06 -11.17
CA ASP A 16 10.41 12.61 -9.95
C ASP A 16 9.63 13.01 -8.70
N GLU A 17 9.06 14.21 -8.72
CA GLU A 17 8.29 14.66 -7.56
C GLU A 17 7.06 13.79 -7.36
N MET A 18 6.37 13.46 -8.44
CA MET A 18 5.18 12.62 -8.35
C MET A 18 5.53 11.23 -7.85
N ILE A 19 6.68 10.71 -8.30
CA ILE A 19 7.15 9.41 -7.83
C ILE A 19 7.40 9.45 -6.33
N ARG A 20 8.07 10.49 -5.85
CA ARG A 20 8.34 10.62 -4.41
C ARG A 20 7.05 10.76 -3.61
N ARG A 21 6.10 11.53 -4.13
CA ARG A 21 4.82 11.70 -3.44
C ARG A 21 4.05 10.39 -3.37
N ALA A 22 4.06 9.64 -4.47
CA ALA A 22 3.36 8.35 -4.49
C ALA A 22 3.96 7.40 -3.46
N GLU A 23 5.27 7.36 -3.37
CA GLU A 23 5.92 6.51 -2.39
C GLU A 23 5.55 6.93 -0.96
N ALA A 24 5.56 8.24 -0.70
CA ALA A 24 5.25 8.75 0.64
C ALA A 24 3.81 8.45 1.03
N TYR A 25 2.87 8.63 0.10
CA TYR A 25 1.47 8.34 0.40
C TYR A 25 1.24 6.86 0.64
N ALA A 26 1.90 6.02 -0.16
CA ALA A 26 1.80 4.58 0.04
C ALA A 26 2.36 4.18 1.41
N ALA A 27 3.45 4.83 1.81
CA ALA A 27 4.06 4.55 3.11
C ALA A 27 3.16 4.99 4.27
N GLN A 28 2.26 5.94 4.02
CA GLN A 28 1.30 6.37 5.02
C GLN A 28 0.06 5.48 5.06
N GLY A 29 0.01 4.47 4.21
CA GLY A 29 -1.09 3.53 4.23
C GLY A 29 -2.26 3.88 3.35
N LEU A 30 -2.11 4.84 2.46
CA LEU A 30 -3.19 5.18 1.56
C LEU A 30 -3.45 4.05 0.58
N THR A 31 -4.72 3.84 0.28
CA THR A 31 -5.11 2.86 -0.75
C THR A 31 -4.84 3.43 -2.13
N MET A 32 -4.90 2.57 -3.14
CA MET A 32 -4.68 3.04 -4.51
C MET A 32 -5.66 4.13 -4.94
N PRO A 33 -6.97 3.99 -4.68
CA PRO A 33 -7.87 5.10 -5.00
C PRO A 33 -7.52 6.39 -4.29
N GLN A 34 -7.07 6.29 -3.03
CA GLN A 34 -6.69 7.49 -2.27
C GLN A 34 -5.43 8.13 -2.84
N ILE A 35 -4.46 7.31 -3.21
CA ILE A 35 -3.24 7.84 -3.84
C ILE A 35 -3.58 8.56 -5.13
N ALA A 36 -4.44 7.95 -5.95
CA ALA A 36 -4.86 8.58 -7.19
C ALA A 36 -5.51 9.92 -6.92
N SER A 37 -6.41 9.97 -5.96
CA SER A 37 -7.12 11.19 -5.62
C SER A 37 -6.16 12.29 -5.20
N VAL A 38 -5.22 11.97 -4.32
CA VAL A 38 -4.27 12.98 -3.81
C VAL A 38 -3.32 13.44 -4.91
N LEU A 39 -2.96 12.55 -5.85
CA LEU A 39 -2.11 12.93 -6.96
C LEU A 39 -2.88 13.63 -8.08
N GLY A 40 -4.20 13.74 -7.95
CA GLY A 40 -4.99 14.46 -8.91
C GLY A 40 -5.32 13.69 -10.17
N MET A 41 -5.42 12.38 -10.08
CA MET A 41 -5.73 11.56 -11.24
C MET A 41 -6.80 10.54 -10.90
N SER A 42 -7.42 9.98 -11.93
CA SER A 42 -8.39 8.91 -11.73
C SER A 42 -7.67 7.62 -11.39
N GLN A 43 -8.43 6.70 -10.81
CA GLN A 43 -7.89 5.39 -10.48
C GLN A 43 -7.42 4.65 -11.74
N THR A 44 -8.19 4.78 -12.81
CA THR A 44 -7.81 4.18 -14.09
C THR A 44 -6.49 4.73 -14.59
N THR A 45 -6.32 6.06 -14.50
CA THR A 45 -5.07 6.69 -14.90
C THR A 45 -3.91 6.20 -14.05
N LEU A 46 -4.13 6.06 -12.74
CA LEU A 46 -3.08 5.57 -11.86
C LEU A 46 -2.60 4.19 -12.28
N TYR A 47 -3.53 3.27 -12.52
CA TYR A 47 -3.15 1.92 -12.94
C TYR A 47 -2.48 1.91 -14.30
N ASP A 48 -2.92 2.78 -15.20
CA ASP A 48 -2.29 2.90 -16.50
C ASP A 48 -0.83 3.38 -16.35
N LYS A 49 -0.61 4.39 -15.52
CA LYS A 49 0.75 4.89 -15.30
C LYS A 49 1.63 3.86 -14.61
N LYS A 50 1.06 3.07 -13.69
CA LYS A 50 1.82 2.00 -13.06
C LYS A 50 2.30 0.98 -14.09
N SER A 51 1.46 0.67 -15.07
CA SER A 51 1.85 -0.34 -16.06
C SER A 51 2.88 0.20 -17.04
N LYS A 52 2.91 1.51 -17.25
CA LYS A 52 3.82 2.11 -18.23
C LYS A 52 5.14 2.58 -17.64
N PHE A 53 5.18 2.90 -16.36
CA PHE A 53 6.36 3.48 -15.73
C PHE A 53 6.77 2.63 -14.54
N SER A 54 7.81 1.82 -14.74
CA SER A 54 8.25 0.89 -13.71
C SER A 54 8.72 1.61 -12.45
N GLU A 55 9.37 2.77 -12.60
CA GLU A 55 9.80 3.53 -11.43
C GLU A 55 8.64 3.96 -10.56
N PHE A 56 7.54 4.34 -11.19
CA PHE A 56 6.34 4.74 -10.45
C PHE A 56 5.74 3.55 -9.71
N SER A 57 5.63 2.42 -10.40
CA SER A 57 5.12 1.20 -9.80
C SER A 57 5.99 0.74 -8.63
N GLU A 58 7.30 0.78 -8.81
CA GLU A 58 8.22 0.34 -7.77
C GLU A 58 8.20 1.27 -6.56
N ALA A 59 8.03 2.58 -6.81
CA ALA A 59 7.94 3.53 -5.70
C ALA A 59 6.71 3.25 -4.84
N ILE A 60 5.58 2.98 -5.48
CA ILE A 60 4.36 2.67 -4.72
C ILE A 60 4.55 1.39 -3.92
N LYS A 61 5.12 0.36 -4.54
CA LYS A 61 5.37 -0.88 -3.82
C LYS A 61 6.33 -0.67 -2.66
N ARG A 62 7.39 0.07 -2.89
CA ARG A 62 8.37 0.37 -1.84
C ARG A 62 7.72 1.12 -0.69
N GLY A 63 6.86 2.08 -1.02
CA GLY A 63 6.13 2.82 0.01
C GLY A 63 5.23 1.93 0.83
N LYS A 64 4.48 1.05 0.16
CA LYS A 64 3.63 0.11 0.88
C LYS A 64 4.43 -0.78 1.82
N ASP A 65 5.57 -1.27 1.34
CA ASP A 65 6.42 -2.12 2.15
C ASP A 65 6.95 -1.35 3.37
N LYS A 66 7.29 -0.08 3.19
CA LYS A 66 7.75 0.75 4.30
C LYS A 66 6.65 0.93 5.34
N GLY A 67 5.43 1.16 4.90
CA GLY A 67 4.30 1.31 5.82
C GLY A 67 4.06 0.04 6.60
N ILE A 68 4.08 -1.09 5.92
CA ILE A 68 3.91 -2.38 6.58
C ILE A 68 5.03 -2.61 7.58
N ALA A 69 6.27 -2.30 7.21
CA ALA A 69 7.40 -2.47 8.11
C ALA A 69 7.26 -1.62 9.37
N THR A 70 6.78 -0.40 9.22
CA THR A 70 6.58 0.50 10.35
C THR A 70 5.59 -0.07 11.34
N ILE A 71 4.45 -0.55 10.84
CA ILE A 71 3.42 -1.11 11.71
C ILE A 71 3.85 -2.46 12.27
N THR A 72 4.54 -3.26 11.46
CA THR A 72 5.05 -4.54 11.93
C THR A 72 6.02 -4.34 13.10
N ASN A 73 6.87 -3.33 12.99
CA ASN A 73 7.80 -3.03 14.06
C ASN A 73 7.08 -2.59 15.33
N ALA A 74 6.04 -1.76 15.17
CA ALA A 74 5.24 -1.34 16.32
C ALA A 74 4.54 -2.51 16.96
N LEU A 75 3.98 -3.41 16.15
CA LEU A 75 3.32 -4.61 16.64
C LEU A 75 4.30 -5.50 17.40
N PHE A 76 5.48 -5.71 16.83
CA PHE A 76 6.50 -6.53 17.46
C PHE A 76 6.88 -5.96 18.81
N ASN A 77 7.11 -4.64 18.87
CA ASN A 77 7.51 -4.03 20.13
C ASN A 77 6.41 -4.14 21.18
N LYS A 78 5.15 -3.97 20.78
CA LYS A 78 4.05 -4.07 21.71
C LYS A 78 3.90 -5.50 22.21
N ALA A 79 4.07 -6.46 21.31
CA ALA A 79 3.99 -7.87 21.69
C ALA A 79 5.13 -8.23 22.65
N ARG A 80 6.35 -7.76 22.33
CA ARG A 80 7.50 -8.04 23.18
C ARG A 80 7.31 -7.46 24.57
N ASP A 81 6.61 -6.34 24.68
CA ASP A 81 6.38 -5.68 25.96
C ASP A 81 5.24 -6.29 26.74
N GLY A 82 4.61 -7.34 26.24
CA GLY A 82 3.68 -8.12 27.05
C GLY A 82 2.21 -8.02 26.65
N ASP A 83 1.89 -7.34 25.56
CA ASP A 83 0.49 -7.24 25.13
C ASP A 83 0.04 -8.57 24.53
N ASN A 84 -0.93 -9.20 25.19
CA ASN A 84 -1.36 -10.55 24.77
C ASN A 84 -1.98 -10.54 23.38
N THR A 85 -2.80 -9.55 23.08
CA THR A 85 -3.45 -9.47 21.77
C THR A 85 -2.41 -9.34 20.67
N ALA A 86 -1.42 -8.48 20.89
CA ALA A 86 -0.35 -8.30 19.92
C ALA A 86 0.47 -9.57 19.75
N MET A 87 0.75 -10.27 20.85
CA MET A 87 1.52 -11.50 20.77
C MET A 87 0.77 -12.57 19.99
N ILE A 88 -0.52 -12.72 20.26
CA ILE A 88 -1.33 -13.72 19.56
C ILE A 88 -1.40 -13.40 18.07
N PHE A 89 -1.65 -12.14 17.75
CA PHE A 89 -1.75 -11.72 16.35
C PHE A 89 -0.44 -11.95 15.61
N TYR A 90 0.67 -11.57 16.24
CA TYR A 90 1.99 -11.75 15.64
C TYR A 90 2.27 -13.23 15.37
N LEU A 91 2.01 -14.08 16.36
CA LEU A 91 2.32 -15.49 16.22
C LEU A 91 1.43 -16.19 15.20
N LYS A 92 0.18 -15.77 15.08
CA LYS A 92 -0.69 -16.32 14.05
C LYS A 92 -0.17 -15.97 12.66
N ASN A 93 0.34 -14.78 12.48
CA ASN A 93 0.76 -14.34 11.16
C ASN A 93 2.18 -14.73 10.82
N GLN A 94 3.08 -14.75 11.80
CA GLN A 94 4.49 -14.97 11.51
C GLN A 94 4.94 -16.41 11.77
N ALA A 95 4.28 -17.11 12.69
CA ALA A 95 4.68 -18.45 13.06
C ALA A 95 3.63 -19.49 12.74
N GLY A 96 2.54 -19.10 12.14
CA GLY A 96 1.52 -20.04 11.70
C GLY A 96 0.66 -20.62 12.80
N TRP A 97 0.63 -19.98 13.96
CA TRP A 97 -0.22 -20.47 15.05
C TRP A 97 -1.67 -20.36 14.63
N GLN A 98 -2.47 -21.31 15.05
CA GLN A 98 -3.89 -21.37 14.72
C GLN A 98 -4.70 -21.66 15.96
N ASP A 99 -5.95 -21.21 15.94
CA ASP A 99 -6.93 -21.64 16.93
C ASP A 99 -7.30 -23.09 16.59
N ARG A 100 -7.04 -23.98 17.51
CA ARG A 100 -7.20 -25.41 17.24
C ARG A 100 -8.59 -25.94 17.52
N VAL A 101 -9.33 -25.19 18.29
CA VAL A 101 -10.61 -25.70 18.82
C VAL A 101 -11.56 -26.10 17.71
N GLU A 102 -11.69 -25.26 16.70
CA GLU A 102 -12.63 -25.56 15.64
C GLU A 102 -12.26 -26.81 14.88
N LYS A 103 -10.99 -26.99 14.63
CA LYS A 103 -10.55 -28.14 13.85
C LYS A 103 -10.82 -29.42 14.58
N GLU A 104 -10.63 -29.42 15.87
CA GLU A 104 -10.86 -30.61 16.65
C GLU A 104 -12.33 -30.95 16.77
N THR A 105 -13.17 -29.92 16.83
CA THR A 105 -14.58 -30.20 16.94
C THR A 105 -15.19 -30.72 15.65
N ILE A 106 -14.56 -30.43 14.52
CA ILE A 106 -15.05 -30.91 13.25
C ILE A 106 -14.88 -32.40 13.13
N ILE A 107 -13.90 -32.93 13.73
CA ILE A 107 -13.63 -34.37 13.69
C ILE A 107 -14.60 -35.11 14.56
#